data_6e56039373bf264851b158f8ff249bea
#
_entry.id   6e56039373bf264851b158f8ff249bea
#
_cell.length_a   1.000
_cell.length_b   1.000
_cell.length_c   1.000
_cell.angle_alpha   90.00
_cell.angle_beta   90.00
_cell.angle_gamma   90.00
#
_symmetry.space_group_name_H-M   'P 1'
#
loop_
_entity.id
_entity.type
_entity.pdbx_description
1 polymer ?
#
loop_
_entity_poly.entity_id
_entity_poly.type
_entity_poly.pdbx_seq_one_letter_code
_entity_poly.pdbx_strand_id
1 'polypeptide(L)'
;EVQRNLRDSSYNERFAELQEAEKKLGVEYLGEVKKENFQTNKFDNNTIAKRAKHVVFENDRVINAKKNLIENNIQEFGKLMNESHVSYSKDFEASTLDVDLIVQRSVECGALGARLTGGGFGGFTVSLIERNNFSNWYSKILNFYPAEKIFEVN
;
A
#
# COMPACT_ATOMS: atom_id res chain seq x y z
N GLU A 1 22.71 7.02 -9.92
CA GLU A 1 23.27 7.17 -8.55
C GLU A 1 22.47 8.16 -7.70
N VAL A 2 22.09 9.34 -8.20
CA VAL A 2 21.34 10.36 -7.46
C VAL A 2 19.94 9.86 -7.03
N GLN A 3 19.21 9.14 -7.88
CA GLN A 3 17.90 8.57 -7.54
C GLN A 3 17.97 7.48 -6.45
N ARG A 4 19.06 6.71 -6.42
CA ARG A 4 19.25 5.65 -5.42
C ARG A 4 19.51 6.26 -4.04
N ASN A 5 20.37 7.27 -3.95
CA ASN A 5 20.65 7.98 -2.70
C ASN A 5 19.43 8.68 -2.10
N LEU A 6 18.54 9.25 -2.94
CA LEU A 6 17.29 9.88 -2.47
C LEU A 6 16.30 8.85 -1.92
N ARG A 7 16.19 7.67 -2.55
CA ARG A 7 15.35 6.56 -2.06
C ARG A 7 15.85 6.02 -0.73
N ASP A 8 17.15 5.81 -0.61
CA ASP A 8 17.78 5.32 0.63
C ASP A 8 17.58 6.32 1.78
N SER A 9 17.68 7.63 1.50
CA SER A 9 17.39 8.69 2.47
C SER A 9 15.94 8.67 2.95
N SER A 10 14.98 8.60 2.03
CA SER A 10 13.54 8.59 2.37
C SER A 10 13.14 7.32 3.12
N TYR A 11 13.72 6.16 2.76
CA TYR A 11 13.50 4.92 3.48
C TYR A 11 14.00 5.01 4.94
N ASN A 12 15.22 5.53 5.14
CA ASN A 12 15.80 5.70 6.47
C ASN A 12 15.01 6.70 7.31
N GLU A 13 14.47 7.75 6.70
CA GLU A 13 13.58 8.70 7.37
C GLU A 13 12.30 8.00 7.87
N ARG A 14 11.64 7.19 7.03
CA ARG A 14 10.45 6.41 7.44
C ARG A 14 10.79 5.46 8.59
N PHE A 15 11.94 4.80 8.53
CA PHE A 15 12.38 3.92 9.61
C PHE A 15 12.57 4.66 10.93
N ALA A 16 13.22 5.83 10.92
CA ALA A 16 13.40 6.67 12.12
C ALA A 16 12.05 7.15 12.70
N GLU A 17 11.11 7.56 11.84
CA GLU A 17 9.77 7.96 12.23
C GLU A 17 9.00 6.83 12.94
N LEU A 18 9.14 5.57 12.44
CA LEU A 18 8.52 4.41 13.09
C LEU A 18 9.16 4.10 14.44
N GLN A 19 10.48 4.18 14.57
CA GLN A 19 11.16 4.01 15.86
C GLN A 19 10.72 5.06 16.90
N GLU A 20 10.49 6.31 16.48
CA GLU A 20 9.95 7.35 17.34
C GLU A 20 8.53 7.00 17.82
N ALA A 21 7.69 6.48 16.90
CA ALA A 21 6.33 6.03 17.22
C ALA A 21 6.34 4.88 18.24
N GLU A 22 7.20 3.88 18.07
CA GLU A 22 7.38 2.74 18.99
C GLU A 22 7.75 3.21 20.40
N LYS A 23 8.72 4.11 20.50
CA LYS A 23 9.10 4.71 21.79
C LYS A 23 7.93 5.46 22.44
N LYS A 24 7.18 6.22 21.65
CA LYS A 24 6.05 7.00 22.16
C LYS A 24 4.92 6.12 22.68
N LEU A 25 4.68 4.98 22.05
CA LEU A 25 3.66 4.00 22.44
C LEU A 25 4.15 3.01 23.51
N GLY A 26 5.47 2.93 23.77
CA GLY A 26 6.06 2.02 24.73
C GLY A 26 5.98 0.55 24.28
N VAL A 27 6.10 0.29 22.98
CA VAL A 27 6.07 -1.04 22.37
C VAL A 27 7.40 -1.36 21.70
N GLU A 28 7.72 -2.63 21.56
CA GLU A 28 8.91 -3.07 20.83
C GLU A 28 8.67 -2.96 19.32
N TYR A 29 7.46 -3.31 18.86
CA TYR A 29 7.04 -3.22 17.45
C TYR A 29 5.63 -2.67 17.33
N LEU A 30 5.38 -1.79 16.37
CA LEU A 30 4.05 -1.25 16.08
C LEU A 30 3.02 -2.34 15.73
N GLY A 31 3.46 -3.50 15.24
CA GLY A 31 2.61 -4.66 14.98
C GLY A 31 1.93 -5.27 16.21
N GLU A 32 2.41 -4.95 17.43
CA GLU A 32 1.80 -5.37 18.71
C GLU A 32 0.56 -4.53 19.06
N VAL A 33 0.46 -3.35 18.48
CA VAL A 33 -0.65 -2.43 18.74
C VAL A 33 -1.88 -2.87 17.96
N LYS A 34 -2.94 -3.22 18.66
CA LYS A 34 -4.22 -3.51 18.03
C LYS A 34 -4.86 -2.22 17.50
N LYS A 35 -5.51 -2.31 16.34
CA LYS A 35 -6.16 -1.18 15.67
C LYS A 35 -7.15 -0.44 16.58
N GLU A 36 -7.95 -1.18 17.35
CA GLU A 36 -8.94 -0.65 18.29
C GLU A 36 -8.33 0.13 19.46
N ASN A 37 -7.05 -0.12 19.77
CA ASN A 37 -6.31 0.55 20.84
C ASN A 37 -5.46 1.72 20.34
N PHE A 38 -5.37 1.91 19.03
CA PHE A 38 -4.56 2.98 18.45
C PHE A 38 -5.26 4.34 18.59
N GLN A 39 -4.53 5.30 19.14
CA GLN A 39 -5.03 6.66 19.38
C GLN A 39 -4.04 7.69 18.85
N THR A 40 -4.45 8.49 17.89
CA THR A 40 -3.61 9.53 17.27
C THR A 40 -3.25 10.67 18.21
N ASN A 41 -4.10 10.96 19.22
CA ASN A 41 -3.88 12.00 20.21
C ASN A 41 -2.75 11.70 21.21
N LYS A 42 -2.19 10.49 21.17
CA LYS A 42 -0.95 10.17 21.93
C LYS A 42 0.30 10.78 21.30
N PHE A 43 0.21 11.31 20.09
CA PHE A 43 1.33 11.86 19.35
C PHE A 43 1.25 13.38 19.29
N ASP A 44 2.34 14.06 19.65
CA ASP A 44 2.49 15.51 19.50
C ASP A 44 2.79 15.88 18.04
N ASN A 45 3.38 14.94 17.29
CA ASN A 45 3.71 15.08 15.88
C ASN A 45 2.72 14.30 15.00
N ASN A 46 1.95 15.02 14.19
CA ASN A 46 0.94 14.42 13.31
C ASN A 46 1.57 13.52 12.22
N THR A 47 2.79 13.81 11.77
CA THR A 47 3.51 12.96 10.82
C THR A 47 3.79 11.60 11.43
N ILE A 48 4.36 11.56 12.63
CA ILE A 48 4.63 10.31 13.36
C ILE A 48 3.33 9.53 13.61
N ALA A 49 2.26 10.23 14.00
CA ALA A 49 0.93 9.62 14.18
C ALA A 49 0.42 8.93 12.90
N LYS A 50 0.57 9.57 11.73
CA LYS A 50 0.20 9.00 10.43
C LYS A 50 1.03 7.76 10.08
N ARG A 51 2.37 7.80 10.27
CA ARG A 51 3.24 6.66 10.01
C ARG A 51 2.86 5.46 10.88
N ALA A 52 2.69 5.68 12.18
CA ALA A 52 2.26 4.64 13.11
C ALA A 52 0.88 4.09 12.77
N LYS A 53 -0.08 4.96 12.44
CA LYS A 53 -1.42 4.58 11.98
C LYS A 53 -1.33 3.65 10.77
N HIS A 54 -0.52 4.00 9.77
CA HIS A 54 -0.36 3.15 8.59
C HIS A 54 0.04 1.73 8.99
N VAL A 55 1.10 1.56 9.78
CA VAL A 55 1.63 0.24 10.16
C VAL A 55 0.60 -0.57 10.96
N VAL A 56 -0.01 0.04 11.98
CA VAL A 56 -1.00 -0.63 12.83
C VAL A 56 -2.22 -1.07 12.02
N PHE A 57 -2.73 -0.21 11.15
CA PHE A 57 -3.91 -0.53 10.33
C PHE A 57 -3.58 -1.45 9.15
N GLU A 58 -2.35 -1.41 8.63
CA GLU A 58 -1.91 -2.34 7.60
C GLU A 58 -1.79 -3.76 8.15
N ASN A 59 -1.32 -3.93 9.38
CA ASN A 59 -1.32 -5.24 10.05
C ASN A 59 -2.73 -5.84 10.14
N ASP A 60 -3.72 -5.03 10.54
CA ASP A 60 -5.13 -5.43 10.56
C ASP A 60 -5.63 -5.78 9.15
N ARG A 61 -5.30 -4.97 8.13
CA ARG A 61 -5.65 -5.26 6.72
C ARG A 61 -5.08 -6.58 6.23
N VAL A 62 -3.83 -6.90 6.57
CA VAL A 62 -3.20 -8.18 6.20
C VAL A 62 -3.93 -9.37 6.81
N ILE A 63 -4.32 -9.28 8.10
CA ILE A 63 -5.10 -10.33 8.78
C ILE A 63 -6.44 -10.53 8.07
N ASN A 64 -7.16 -9.44 7.78
CA ASN A 64 -8.43 -9.49 7.08
C ASN A 64 -8.29 -9.97 5.63
N ALA A 65 -7.23 -9.58 4.93
CA ALA A 65 -6.92 -10.04 3.58
C ALA A 65 -6.71 -11.57 3.54
N LYS A 66 -5.93 -12.10 4.49
CA LYS A 66 -5.75 -13.56 4.63
C LYS A 66 -7.08 -14.28 4.85
N LYS A 67 -7.94 -13.76 5.73
CA LYS A 67 -9.28 -14.32 5.97
C LYS A 67 -10.11 -14.34 4.69
N ASN A 68 -10.21 -13.21 3.98
CA ASN A 68 -10.99 -13.10 2.76
C ASN A 68 -10.48 -14.02 1.64
N LEU A 69 -9.16 -14.24 1.54
CA LEU A 69 -8.59 -15.21 0.61
C LEU A 69 -9.00 -16.65 0.94
N ILE A 70 -8.98 -17.04 2.23
CA ILE A 70 -9.40 -18.37 2.68
C ILE A 70 -10.91 -18.59 2.40
N GLU A 71 -11.72 -17.55 2.58
CA GLU A 71 -13.16 -17.55 2.35
C GLU A 71 -13.54 -17.37 0.88
N ASN A 72 -12.54 -17.27 -0.03
CA ASN A 72 -12.69 -16.99 -1.47
C ASN A 72 -13.48 -15.69 -1.76
N ASN A 73 -13.40 -14.72 -0.85
CA ASN A 73 -14.03 -13.40 -1.00
C ASN A 73 -13.08 -12.42 -1.71
N ILE A 74 -12.87 -12.64 -2.99
CA ILE A 74 -11.89 -11.92 -3.82
C ILE A 74 -12.26 -10.44 -3.99
N GLN A 75 -13.54 -10.10 -3.98
CA GLN A 75 -14.01 -8.71 -4.07
C GLN A 75 -13.54 -7.89 -2.86
N GLU A 76 -13.70 -8.44 -1.65
CA GLU A 76 -13.28 -7.76 -0.42
C GLU A 76 -11.74 -7.70 -0.32
N PHE A 77 -11.04 -8.76 -0.77
CA PHE A 77 -9.58 -8.72 -0.87
C PHE A 77 -9.11 -7.58 -1.78
N GLY A 78 -9.75 -7.36 -2.93
CA GLY A 78 -9.47 -6.23 -3.83
C GLY A 78 -9.65 -4.87 -3.17
N LYS A 79 -10.73 -4.69 -2.40
CA LYS A 79 -10.95 -3.45 -1.63
C LYS A 79 -9.83 -3.20 -0.61
N LEU A 80 -9.43 -4.25 0.13
CA LEU A 80 -8.32 -4.14 1.08
C LEU A 80 -7.00 -3.75 0.41
N MET A 81 -6.75 -4.22 -0.82
CA MET A 81 -5.60 -3.76 -1.62
C MET A 81 -5.66 -2.25 -1.90
N ASN A 82 -6.82 -1.75 -2.31
CA ASN A 82 -7.03 -0.33 -2.58
C ASN A 82 -6.86 0.53 -1.31
N GLU A 83 -7.44 0.11 -0.20
CA GLU A 83 -7.28 0.78 1.10
C GLU A 83 -5.83 0.80 1.57
N SER A 84 -5.11 -0.30 1.37
CA SER A 84 -3.68 -0.40 1.65
C SER A 84 -2.88 0.63 0.84
N HIS A 85 -3.16 0.76 -0.46
CA HIS A 85 -2.48 1.74 -1.30
C HIS A 85 -2.77 3.17 -0.87
N VAL A 86 -4.04 3.50 -0.57
CA VAL A 86 -4.42 4.83 -0.07
C VAL A 86 -3.67 5.17 1.22
N SER A 87 -3.62 4.24 2.17
CA SER A 87 -2.88 4.44 3.42
C SER A 87 -1.36 4.57 3.18
N TYR A 88 -0.82 3.79 2.25
CA TYR A 88 0.59 3.86 1.87
C TYR A 88 0.95 5.20 1.23
N SER A 89 0.07 5.74 0.39
CA SER A 89 0.24 7.05 -0.25
C SER A 89 0.01 8.21 0.72
N LYS A 90 -1.04 8.18 1.56
CA LYS A 90 -1.49 9.34 2.35
C LYS A 90 -1.00 9.34 3.79
N ASP A 91 -0.92 8.17 4.44
CA ASP A 91 -0.49 8.07 5.83
C ASP A 91 1.02 7.77 5.91
N PHE A 92 1.54 6.85 5.10
CA PHE A 92 2.97 6.50 5.09
C PHE A 92 3.80 7.42 4.20
N GLU A 93 3.19 8.02 3.18
CA GLU A 93 3.80 8.93 2.20
C GLU A 93 5.05 8.33 1.52
N ALA A 94 4.95 7.06 1.14
CA ALA A 94 5.99 6.33 0.42
C ALA A 94 5.57 5.94 -1.01
N SER A 95 4.48 6.50 -1.54
CA SER A 95 4.12 6.41 -2.95
C SER A 95 4.66 7.61 -3.74
N THR A 96 4.50 7.56 -5.06
CA THR A 96 4.74 8.68 -5.97
C THR A 96 3.49 8.95 -6.80
N LEU A 97 3.39 10.16 -7.36
CA LEU A 97 2.26 10.52 -8.23
C LEU A 97 2.11 9.55 -9.40
N ASP A 98 3.22 9.10 -10.00
CA ASP A 98 3.18 8.13 -11.10
C ASP A 98 2.61 6.79 -10.66
N VAL A 99 3.02 6.29 -9.49
CA VAL A 99 2.52 5.04 -8.92
C VAL A 99 1.04 5.16 -8.54
N ASP A 100 0.64 6.26 -7.91
CA ASP A 100 -0.76 6.53 -7.58
C ASP A 100 -1.63 6.54 -8.85
N LEU A 101 -1.12 7.15 -9.94
CA LEU A 101 -1.81 7.18 -11.23
C LEU A 101 -1.92 5.78 -11.87
N ILE A 102 -0.88 4.95 -11.78
CA ILE A 102 -0.92 3.56 -12.27
C ILE A 102 -2.01 2.78 -11.54
N VAL A 103 -2.05 2.87 -10.22
CA VAL A 103 -3.06 2.18 -9.39
C VAL A 103 -4.47 2.66 -9.73
N GLN A 104 -4.68 3.98 -9.81
CA GLN A 104 -5.95 4.57 -10.19
C GLN A 104 -6.42 4.05 -11.56
N ARG A 105 -5.56 4.12 -12.58
CA ARG A 105 -5.86 3.64 -13.94
C ARG A 105 -6.21 2.16 -13.97
N SER A 106 -5.48 1.33 -13.22
CA SER A 106 -5.76 -0.09 -13.15
C SER A 106 -7.18 -0.37 -12.62
N VAL A 107 -7.58 0.32 -11.54
CA VAL A 107 -8.94 0.19 -10.98
C VAL A 107 -10.00 0.73 -11.94
N GLU A 108 -9.79 1.89 -12.56
CA GLU A 108 -10.69 2.48 -13.57
C GLU A 108 -10.86 1.56 -14.79
N CYS A 109 -9.84 0.79 -15.17
CA CYS A 109 -9.91 -0.20 -16.24
C CYS A 109 -10.65 -1.48 -15.83
N GLY A 110 -10.94 -1.69 -14.55
CA GLY A 110 -11.75 -2.78 -14.05
C GLY A 110 -11.00 -3.81 -13.18
N ALA A 111 -9.84 -3.46 -12.62
CA ALA A 111 -9.23 -4.27 -11.56
C ALA A 111 -10.08 -4.19 -10.28
N LEU A 112 -10.19 -5.31 -9.55
CA LEU A 112 -10.85 -5.37 -8.25
C LEU A 112 -10.07 -4.58 -7.20
N GLY A 113 -8.75 -4.58 -7.32
CA GLY A 113 -7.86 -3.83 -6.46
C GLY A 113 -6.47 -3.70 -7.08
N ALA A 114 -5.77 -2.66 -6.69
CA ALA A 114 -4.39 -2.42 -7.08
C ALA A 114 -3.62 -1.70 -5.99
N ARG A 115 -2.33 -1.98 -5.87
CA ARG A 115 -1.45 -1.32 -4.92
C ARG A 115 0.00 -1.32 -5.37
N LEU A 116 0.77 -0.40 -4.80
CA LEU A 116 2.23 -0.46 -4.86
C LEU A 116 2.75 -1.74 -4.18
N THR A 117 3.82 -2.31 -4.71
CA THR A 117 4.59 -3.40 -4.11
C THR A 117 6.06 -3.03 -3.95
N GLY A 118 6.69 -3.53 -2.88
CA GLY A 118 8.07 -3.20 -2.51
C GLY A 118 8.18 -2.05 -1.51
N GLY A 119 9.38 -1.50 -1.37
CA GLY A 119 9.72 -0.49 -0.34
C GLY A 119 9.21 0.93 -0.61
N GLY A 120 8.54 1.17 -1.71
CA GLY A 120 8.00 2.50 -2.04
C GLY A 120 8.94 3.40 -2.82
N PHE A 121 8.56 4.68 -2.91
CA PHE A 121 9.28 5.73 -3.65
C PHE A 121 9.48 5.40 -5.15
N GLY A 122 8.49 4.74 -5.74
CA GLY A 122 8.45 4.21 -7.10
C GLY A 122 8.44 2.67 -7.12
N GLY A 123 8.74 2.06 -8.27
CA GLY A 123 8.79 0.61 -8.41
C GLY A 123 7.60 0.03 -9.15
N PHE A 124 7.08 -1.09 -8.66
CA PHE A 124 6.01 -1.83 -9.32
C PHE A 124 4.68 -1.68 -8.60
N THR A 125 3.61 -1.90 -9.34
CA THR A 125 2.26 -2.10 -8.78
C THR A 125 1.80 -3.52 -9.05
N VAL A 126 0.94 -4.04 -8.20
CA VAL A 126 0.23 -5.28 -8.40
C VAL A 126 -1.26 -4.99 -8.52
N SER A 127 -1.92 -5.62 -9.49
CA SER A 127 -3.34 -5.47 -9.75
C SER A 127 -4.03 -6.82 -9.72
N LEU A 128 -5.17 -6.89 -9.05
CA LEU A 128 -6.03 -8.07 -8.99
C LEU A 128 -7.14 -7.93 -10.01
N ILE A 129 -7.19 -8.84 -10.97
CA ILE A 129 -8.19 -8.84 -12.03
C ILE A 129 -8.89 -10.20 -12.06
N GLU A 130 -10.22 -10.20 -12.18
CA GLU A 130 -10.95 -11.43 -12.46
C GLU A 130 -10.56 -11.99 -13.83
N ARG A 131 -10.34 -13.30 -13.89
CA ARG A 131 -9.88 -13.96 -15.11
C ARG A 131 -10.80 -13.68 -16.32
N ASN A 132 -12.11 -13.68 -16.12
CA ASN A 132 -13.10 -13.36 -17.15
C ASN A 132 -13.08 -11.89 -17.60
N ASN A 133 -12.56 -10.96 -16.79
CA ASN A 133 -12.41 -9.54 -17.11
C ASN A 133 -11.00 -9.17 -17.60
N PHE A 134 -10.05 -10.10 -17.60
CA PHE A 134 -8.65 -9.80 -17.92
C PHE A 134 -8.48 -9.18 -19.32
N SER A 135 -9.09 -9.76 -20.36
CA SER A 135 -8.98 -9.25 -21.73
C SER A 135 -9.53 -7.81 -21.87
N ASN A 136 -10.64 -7.52 -21.20
CA ASN A 136 -11.23 -6.18 -21.19
C ASN A 136 -10.34 -5.18 -20.43
N TRP A 137 -9.86 -5.55 -19.24
CA TRP A 137 -8.92 -4.75 -18.47
C TRP A 137 -7.64 -4.49 -19.28
N TYR A 138 -7.05 -5.55 -19.87
CA TYR A 138 -5.80 -5.46 -20.63
C TYR A 138 -5.92 -4.53 -21.83
N SER A 139 -7.00 -4.62 -22.61
CA SER A 139 -7.23 -3.73 -23.75
C SER A 139 -7.35 -2.25 -23.35
N LYS A 140 -7.94 -1.98 -22.19
CA LYS A 140 -8.07 -0.61 -21.66
C LYS A 140 -6.77 -0.05 -21.12
N ILE A 141 -6.01 -0.86 -20.35
CA ILE A 141 -4.77 -0.41 -19.72
C ILE A 141 -3.68 -0.13 -20.75
N LEU A 142 -3.69 -0.82 -21.89
CA LEU A 142 -2.78 -0.57 -23.03
C LEU A 142 -2.91 0.83 -23.64
N ASN A 143 -4.02 1.54 -23.42
CA ASN A 143 -4.15 2.95 -23.82
C ASN A 143 -3.26 3.89 -22.99
N PHE A 144 -2.76 3.42 -21.84
CA PHE A 144 -1.97 4.22 -20.90
C PHE A 144 -0.54 3.71 -20.76
N TYR A 145 -0.33 2.40 -20.85
CA TYR A 145 0.96 1.77 -20.61
C TYR A 145 1.27 0.73 -21.69
N PRO A 146 2.50 0.68 -22.22
CA PRO A 146 2.89 -0.28 -23.22
C PRO A 146 2.99 -1.70 -22.66
N ALA A 147 2.73 -2.70 -23.50
CA ALA A 147 2.63 -4.11 -23.11
C ALA A 147 3.88 -4.65 -22.39
N GLU A 148 5.07 -4.19 -22.77
CA GLU A 148 6.34 -4.60 -22.16
C GLU A 148 6.52 -4.16 -20.68
N LYS A 149 5.62 -3.32 -20.18
CA LYS A 149 5.58 -2.92 -18.76
C LYS A 149 4.52 -3.67 -17.96
N ILE A 150 3.79 -4.58 -18.59
CA ILE A 150 2.70 -5.32 -17.96
C ILE A 150 3.07 -6.81 -17.93
N PHE A 151 3.12 -7.37 -16.73
CA PHE A 151 3.50 -8.75 -16.50
C PHE A 151 2.34 -9.51 -15.87
N GLU A 152 1.94 -10.63 -16.48
CA GLU A 152 0.98 -11.54 -15.89
C GLU A 152 1.70 -12.47 -14.90
N VAL A 153 1.11 -12.61 -13.72
CA VAL A 153 1.56 -13.56 -12.69
C VAL A 153 0.42 -14.52 -12.43
N ASN A 154 0.66 -15.82 -12.69
CA ASN A 154 -0.29 -16.91 -12.48
C ASN A 154 -0.05 -17.63 -11.15
#